data_a810b24f9d901e3e20015b344eb2a123
#
_entry.id   a810b24f9d901e3e20015b344eb2a123
#
_cell.length_a   1.000
_cell.length_b   1.000
_cell.length_c   1.000
_cell.angle_alpha   90.00
_cell.angle_beta   90.00
_cell.angle_gamma   90.00
#
_symmetry.space_group_name_H-M   'P 1'
#
loop_
_entity.id
_entity.type
_entity.pdbx_description
1 polymer ?
#
loop_
_entity_poly.entity_id
_entity_poly.type
_entity_poly.pdbx_seq_one_letter_code
_entity_poly.pdbx_strand_id
1 'polypeptide(L)'
;SRGLGDVYKRQLLSWVLAILLAPLLGQLLLRPTKAQAEAEIYRGWAYTPYRAIISLGLRQAWLGMLLILSITLACIWGFGQVKQSFFPTNNTPIFFVDFYLPQGTSIQTNEAEITKFENRLRDIKAVEDITTFVGRGTSRFAATIQPEQPNPAYSHLLVRVESVSDMQPSMTEARRLAFEHFPNASIQVRRSEFSPSGPFKMEARFTGPDTRVLRQLGEDALSIFAQFEHRDLQINWRQPALKLAPEFNDQNAARAMVTRQDLALALSYGTTGIPIARFRDEDITL
;
A
#
# COMPACT_ATOMS: atom_id res chain seq x y z
N SER A 1 17.14 1.40 21.95
CA SER A 1 16.10 1.11 22.97
C SER A 1 16.20 1.93 24.27
N ARG A 2 17.31 2.66 24.51
CA ARG A 2 17.45 3.52 25.72
C ARG A 2 16.58 4.78 25.68
N GLY A 3 16.25 5.32 24.51
CA GLY A 3 15.47 6.57 24.37
C GLY A 3 13.99 6.48 24.72
N LEU A 4 13.34 5.37 24.45
CA LEU A 4 11.90 5.18 24.77
C LEU A 4 11.65 5.13 26.28
N GLY A 5 12.50 4.44 27.05
CA GLY A 5 12.38 4.37 28.51
C GLY A 5 12.54 5.74 29.20
N ASP A 6 13.36 6.62 28.64
CA ASP A 6 13.56 7.96 29.19
C ASP A 6 12.39 8.91 28.88
N VAL A 7 11.71 8.71 27.75
CA VAL A 7 10.47 9.46 27.42
C VAL A 7 9.35 9.10 28.40
N TYR A 8 9.12 7.84 28.68
CA TYR A 8 8.10 7.41 29.64
C TYR A 8 8.40 7.89 31.07
N LYS A 9 9.66 7.82 31.50
CA LYS A 9 10.05 8.36 32.82
C LYS A 9 9.78 9.85 32.95
N ARG A 10 10.14 10.65 31.92
CA ARG A 10 9.86 12.09 31.90
C ARG A 10 8.35 12.38 31.91
N GLN A 11 7.56 11.60 31.20
CA GLN A 11 6.11 11.77 31.13
C GLN A 11 5.43 11.43 32.47
N LEU A 12 5.86 10.35 33.14
CA LEU A 12 5.41 10.01 34.51
C LEU A 12 5.81 11.10 35.51
N LEU A 13 7.06 11.59 35.45
CA LEU A 13 7.53 12.63 36.34
C LEU A 13 6.74 13.94 36.15
N SER A 14 6.48 14.33 34.90
CA SER A 14 5.69 15.53 34.60
C SER A 14 4.24 15.40 35.08
N TRP A 15 3.64 14.21 34.98
CA TRP A 15 2.30 13.94 35.49
C TRP A 15 2.23 14.03 37.00
N VAL A 16 3.16 13.42 37.72
CA VAL A 16 3.27 13.53 39.19
C VAL A 16 3.49 14.98 39.61
N LEU A 17 4.36 15.71 38.91
CA LEU A 17 4.63 17.12 39.18
C LEU A 17 3.38 17.99 38.98
N ALA A 18 2.62 17.73 37.89
CA ALA A 18 1.39 18.48 37.63
C ALA A 18 0.33 18.25 38.71
N ILE A 19 0.13 17.01 39.19
CA ILE A 19 -0.83 16.71 40.26
C ILE A 19 -0.41 17.32 41.58
N LEU A 20 0.86 17.40 41.91
CA LEU A 20 1.36 17.99 43.15
C LEU A 20 1.46 19.51 43.09
N LEU A 21 1.98 20.04 41.99
CA LEU A 21 2.31 21.46 41.85
C LEU A 21 1.04 22.32 41.63
N ALA A 22 0.08 21.82 40.84
CA ALA A 22 -1.12 22.59 40.50
C ALA A 22 -1.97 22.96 41.73
N PRO A 23 -2.31 22.04 42.68
CA PRO A 23 -3.04 22.42 43.90
C PRO A 23 -2.19 23.28 44.84
N LEU A 24 -0.87 23.06 44.89
CA LEU A 24 0.05 23.83 45.74
C LEU A 24 0.15 25.28 45.25
N LEU A 25 0.32 25.48 43.96
CA LEU A 25 0.28 26.79 43.31
C LEU A 25 -1.11 27.44 43.44
N GLY A 26 -2.17 26.66 43.36
CA GLY A 26 -3.54 27.10 43.57
C GLY A 26 -3.71 27.69 44.97
N GLN A 27 -3.24 27.01 46.01
CA GLN A 27 -3.29 27.54 47.40
C GLN A 27 -2.41 28.76 47.61
N LEU A 28 -1.27 28.85 46.94
CA LEU A 28 -0.32 29.95 47.12
C LEU A 28 -0.74 31.21 46.37
N LEU A 29 -1.28 31.05 45.16
CA LEU A 29 -1.61 32.17 44.26
C LEU A 29 -3.06 32.62 44.34
N LEU A 30 -4.01 31.73 44.66
CA LEU A 30 -5.41 32.06 44.79
C LEU A 30 -5.67 32.57 46.21
N ARG A 31 -5.87 33.89 46.36
CA ARG A 31 -6.36 34.45 47.60
C ARG A 31 -7.78 33.95 47.84
N PRO A 32 -8.10 33.43 49.07
CA PRO A 32 -9.46 33.04 49.39
C PRO A 32 -10.34 34.29 49.33
N THR A 33 -11.15 34.41 48.30
CA THR A 33 -12.21 35.39 48.23
C THR A 33 -13.20 35.03 49.34
N LYS A 34 -13.58 36.01 50.19
CA LYS A 34 -14.59 35.82 51.24
C LYS A 34 -15.77 35.06 50.66
N ALA A 35 -16.10 33.92 51.26
CA ALA A 35 -17.20 33.05 50.86
C ALA A 35 -18.52 33.84 50.85
N GLN A 36 -18.77 34.55 49.77
CA GLN A 36 -20.13 34.92 49.40
C GLN A 36 -20.79 33.58 49.01
N ALA A 37 -21.88 33.31 49.72
CA ALA A 37 -22.57 32.05 49.77
C ALA A 37 -22.48 31.26 48.45
N GLU A 38 -21.66 30.21 48.41
CA GLU A 38 -21.54 29.26 47.28
C GLU A 38 -22.90 28.71 46.82
N ALA A 39 -23.92 28.82 47.69
CA ALA A 39 -25.29 28.43 47.42
C ALA A 39 -25.97 29.26 46.32
N GLU A 40 -25.55 30.50 46.03
CA GLU A 40 -26.20 31.33 44.98
C GLU A 40 -25.62 31.18 43.60
N ILE A 41 -24.33 30.90 43.50
CA ILE A 41 -23.63 30.78 42.18
C ILE A 41 -24.12 29.56 41.41
N TYR A 42 -24.55 28.51 42.11
CA TYR A 42 -24.95 27.21 41.50
C TYR A 42 -26.49 26.99 41.56
N ARG A 43 -27.29 28.02 41.69
CA ARG A 43 -28.78 27.95 41.75
C ARG A 43 -29.47 27.96 40.40
N GLY A 44 -28.73 28.00 39.24
CA GLY A 44 -29.31 28.02 37.92
C GLY A 44 -30.02 26.71 37.55
N TRP A 45 -31.04 26.79 36.70
CA TRP A 45 -31.82 25.66 36.20
C TRP A 45 -30.91 24.55 35.57
N ALA A 46 -29.78 24.93 34.98
CA ALA A 46 -28.81 24.02 34.39
C ALA A 46 -28.07 23.14 35.43
N TYR A 47 -27.99 23.57 36.67
CA TYR A 47 -27.32 22.82 37.74
C TYR A 47 -28.23 21.81 38.45
N THR A 48 -29.55 21.94 38.30
CA THR A 48 -30.52 21.03 38.92
C THR A 48 -30.36 19.58 38.43
N PRO A 49 -30.32 19.29 37.13
CA PRO A 49 -30.07 17.94 36.64
C PRO A 49 -28.67 17.43 37.00
N TYR A 50 -27.66 18.31 36.97
CA TYR A 50 -26.29 17.95 37.37
C TYR A 50 -26.20 17.48 38.81
N ARG A 51 -26.83 18.24 39.75
CA ARG A 51 -26.90 17.85 41.16
C ARG A 51 -27.66 16.57 41.37
N ALA A 52 -28.77 16.37 40.66
CA ALA A 52 -29.55 15.12 40.73
C ALA A 52 -28.71 13.91 40.33
N ILE A 53 -27.96 14.01 39.20
CA ILE A 53 -27.10 12.94 38.72
C ILE A 53 -25.98 12.66 39.73
N ILE A 54 -25.30 13.67 40.22
CA ILE A 54 -24.22 13.49 41.20
C ILE A 54 -24.76 12.92 42.53
N SER A 55 -25.88 13.45 43.04
CA SER A 55 -26.46 12.95 44.30
C SER A 55 -26.93 11.50 44.17
N LEU A 56 -27.49 11.12 43.01
CA LEU A 56 -27.86 9.73 42.72
C LEU A 56 -26.61 8.83 42.67
N GLY A 57 -25.56 9.30 41.98
CA GLY A 57 -24.29 8.56 41.88
C GLY A 57 -23.59 8.37 43.24
N LEU A 58 -23.63 9.40 44.11
CA LEU A 58 -23.07 9.31 45.46
C LEU A 58 -23.91 8.46 46.41
N ARG A 59 -25.26 8.54 46.31
CA ARG A 59 -26.16 7.70 47.12
C ARG A 59 -26.06 6.21 46.78
N GLN A 60 -25.81 5.89 45.55
CA GLN A 60 -25.70 4.50 45.06
C GLN A 60 -24.41 4.33 44.27
N ALA A 61 -23.28 4.58 44.93
CA ALA A 61 -21.95 4.54 44.30
C ALA A 61 -21.68 3.21 43.56
N TRP A 62 -22.22 2.10 44.06
CA TRP A 62 -22.08 0.78 43.40
C TRP A 62 -22.78 0.71 42.03
N LEU A 63 -23.93 1.42 41.85
CA LEU A 63 -24.60 1.52 40.53
C LEU A 63 -23.77 2.35 39.56
N GLY A 64 -23.15 3.44 40.04
CA GLY A 64 -22.21 4.23 39.25
C GLY A 64 -21.01 3.38 38.78
N MET A 65 -20.45 2.57 39.68
CA MET A 65 -19.36 1.67 39.35
C MET A 65 -19.78 0.60 38.31
N LEU A 66 -20.96 0.01 38.50
CA LEU A 66 -21.51 -0.97 37.55
C LEU A 66 -21.75 -0.33 36.16
N LEU A 67 -22.27 0.88 36.13
CA LEU A 67 -22.48 1.60 34.87
C LEU A 67 -21.15 1.86 34.13
N ILE A 68 -20.15 2.35 34.85
CA ILE A 68 -18.81 2.59 34.28
C ILE A 68 -18.20 1.28 33.78
N LEU A 69 -18.29 0.21 34.58
CA LEU A 69 -17.79 -1.09 34.20
C LEU A 69 -18.50 -1.64 32.94
N SER A 70 -19.84 -1.49 32.89
CA SER A 70 -20.63 -1.92 31.72
C SER A 70 -20.27 -1.14 30.46
N ILE A 71 -20.10 0.19 30.58
CA ILE A 71 -19.65 1.01 29.45
C ILE A 71 -18.25 0.59 29.00
N THR A 72 -17.34 0.37 29.95
CA THR A 72 -15.97 -0.05 29.65
C THR A 72 -15.96 -1.40 28.90
N LEU A 73 -16.73 -2.37 29.38
CA LEU A 73 -16.85 -3.68 28.71
C LEU A 73 -17.49 -3.56 27.33
N ALA A 74 -18.52 -2.72 27.18
CA ALA A 74 -19.14 -2.44 25.89
C ALA A 74 -18.15 -1.77 24.91
N CYS A 75 -17.32 -0.83 25.39
CA CYS A 75 -16.26 -0.21 24.58
C CYS A 75 -15.18 -1.23 24.17
N ILE A 76 -14.75 -2.10 25.05
CA ILE A 76 -13.77 -3.17 24.75
C ILE A 76 -14.35 -4.11 23.69
N TRP A 77 -15.60 -4.54 23.87
CA TRP A 77 -16.28 -5.39 22.89
C TRP A 77 -16.45 -4.67 21.54
N GLY A 78 -16.90 -3.42 21.55
CA GLY A 78 -17.05 -2.59 20.34
C GLY A 78 -15.72 -2.37 19.63
N PHE A 79 -14.62 -2.16 20.37
CA PHE A 79 -13.28 -2.03 19.79
C PHE A 79 -12.84 -3.30 19.06
N GLY A 80 -13.22 -4.47 19.55
CA GLY A 80 -12.97 -5.74 18.86
C GLY A 80 -13.68 -5.89 17.51
N GLN A 81 -14.77 -5.14 17.28
CA GLN A 81 -15.49 -5.14 15.98
C GLN A 81 -14.89 -4.17 14.96
N VAL A 82 -14.01 -3.27 15.39
CA VAL A 82 -13.36 -2.32 14.49
C VAL A 82 -12.32 -3.03 13.65
N LYS A 83 -12.46 -2.99 12.33
CA LYS A 83 -11.45 -3.51 11.40
C LYS A 83 -10.14 -2.74 11.60
N GLN A 84 -9.15 -3.42 12.16
CA GLN A 84 -7.83 -2.85 12.32
C GLN A 84 -7.10 -2.90 10.98
N SER A 85 -6.91 -1.75 10.36
CA SER A 85 -6.09 -1.59 9.17
C SER A 85 -5.13 -0.44 9.40
N PHE A 86 -3.84 -0.72 9.27
CA PHE A 86 -2.81 0.32 9.43
C PHE A 86 -2.89 1.36 8.30
N PHE A 87 -3.18 0.88 7.08
CA PHE A 87 -3.50 1.73 5.95
C PHE A 87 -4.91 1.42 5.47
N PRO A 88 -5.83 2.39 5.52
CA PRO A 88 -7.17 2.18 4.99
C PRO A 88 -7.11 1.99 3.47
N THR A 89 -7.97 1.11 2.96
CA THR A 89 -8.18 1.00 1.53
C THR A 89 -8.79 2.29 0.99
N ASN A 90 -8.34 2.72 -0.19
CA ASN A 90 -8.94 3.86 -0.86
C ASN A 90 -10.40 3.57 -1.20
N ASN A 91 -11.29 4.55 -0.94
CA ASN A 91 -12.71 4.48 -1.32
C ASN A 91 -12.95 4.94 -2.76
N THR A 92 -11.90 5.18 -3.55
CA THR A 92 -12.03 5.45 -4.98
C THR A 92 -12.41 4.16 -5.70
N PRO A 93 -13.42 4.17 -6.58
CA PRO A 93 -13.89 2.99 -7.29
C PRO A 93 -12.94 2.62 -8.45
N ILE A 94 -11.65 2.43 -8.13
CA ILE A 94 -10.59 2.08 -9.08
C ILE A 94 -9.82 0.89 -8.54
N PHE A 95 -9.61 -0.10 -9.38
CA PHE A 95 -8.69 -1.20 -9.10
C PHE A 95 -7.62 -1.29 -10.18
N PHE A 96 -6.51 -1.90 -9.83
CA PHE A 96 -5.36 -2.08 -10.70
C PHE A 96 -5.25 -3.52 -11.17
N VAL A 97 -4.79 -3.67 -12.40
CA VAL A 97 -4.40 -4.96 -12.95
C VAL A 97 -2.97 -4.87 -13.45
N ASP A 98 -2.12 -5.67 -12.87
CA ASP A 98 -0.74 -5.87 -13.33
C ASP A 98 -0.71 -7.12 -14.20
N PHE A 99 -0.37 -6.96 -15.47
CA PHE A 99 -0.38 -8.01 -16.48
C PHE A 99 1.04 -8.29 -16.94
N TYR A 100 1.53 -9.50 -16.67
CA TYR A 100 2.87 -9.91 -16.97
C TYR A 100 2.88 -11.11 -17.91
N LEU A 101 3.50 -10.96 -19.07
CA LEU A 101 3.83 -12.04 -19.98
C LEU A 101 5.22 -12.62 -19.67
N PRO A 102 5.58 -13.79 -20.20
CA PRO A 102 6.93 -14.35 -20.08
C PRO A 102 8.00 -13.34 -20.51
N GLN A 103 9.11 -13.30 -19.76
CA GLN A 103 10.21 -12.37 -20.05
C GLN A 103 10.77 -12.59 -21.45
N GLY A 104 11.03 -11.52 -22.19
CA GLY A 104 11.45 -11.55 -23.58
C GLY A 104 10.30 -11.45 -24.59
N THR A 105 9.05 -11.38 -24.14
CA THR A 105 7.91 -11.07 -25.02
C THR A 105 8.06 -9.65 -25.59
N SER A 106 7.83 -9.52 -26.90
CA SER A 106 7.88 -8.22 -27.56
C SER A 106 6.72 -7.30 -27.13
N ILE A 107 6.92 -5.99 -27.21
CA ILE A 107 5.89 -5.01 -26.83
C ILE A 107 4.65 -5.15 -27.72
N GLN A 108 4.81 -5.50 -29.00
CA GLN A 108 3.71 -5.70 -29.94
C GLN A 108 2.86 -6.90 -29.56
N THR A 109 3.50 -8.00 -29.14
CA THR A 109 2.79 -9.19 -28.63
C THR A 109 2.05 -8.87 -27.33
N ASN A 110 2.71 -8.12 -26.45
CA ASN A 110 2.09 -7.68 -25.21
C ASN A 110 0.86 -6.80 -25.47
N GLU A 111 0.97 -5.83 -26.38
CA GLU A 111 -0.13 -4.97 -26.80
C GLU A 111 -1.31 -5.79 -27.36
N ALA A 112 -1.05 -6.77 -28.21
CA ALA A 112 -2.08 -7.63 -28.75
C ALA A 112 -2.80 -8.47 -27.65
N GLU A 113 -2.06 -9.03 -26.71
CA GLU A 113 -2.64 -9.83 -25.62
C GLU A 113 -3.40 -8.98 -24.61
N ILE A 114 -2.84 -7.82 -24.20
CA ILE A 114 -3.51 -6.93 -23.25
C ILE A 114 -4.79 -6.34 -23.84
N THR A 115 -4.82 -6.03 -25.14
CA THR A 115 -6.02 -5.57 -25.84
C THR A 115 -7.15 -6.61 -25.79
N LYS A 116 -6.81 -7.89 -25.92
CA LYS A 116 -7.81 -8.97 -25.77
C LYS A 116 -8.36 -9.01 -24.35
N PHE A 117 -7.50 -8.83 -23.36
CA PHE A 117 -7.91 -8.82 -21.95
C PHE A 117 -8.76 -7.59 -21.63
N GLU A 118 -8.37 -6.41 -22.10
CA GLU A 118 -9.11 -5.16 -21.96
C GLU A 118 -10.53 -5.27 -22.54
N ASN A 119 -10.67 -5.82 -23.75
CA ASN A 119 -11.99 -6.02 -24.37
C ASN A 119 -12.89 -6.90 -23.50
N ARG A 120 -12.35 -7.95 -22.89
CA ARG A 120 -13.14 -8.81 -21.98
C ARG A 120 -13.49 -8.10 -20.67
N LEU A 121 -12.63 -7.23 -20.16
CA LEU A 121 -12.95 -6.41 -18.98
C LEU A 121 -14.06 -5.41 -19.27
N ARG A 122 -14.12 -4.87 -20.49
CA ARG A 122 -15.21 -3.96 -20.92
C ARG A 122 -16.59 -4.63 -20.95
N ASP A 123 -16.64 -5.96 -21.07
CA ASP A 123 -17.89 -6.73 -21.03
C ASP A 123 -18.47 -6.82 -19.60
N ILE A 124 -17.70 -6.47 -18.57
CA ILE A 124 -18.17 -6.40 -17.18
C ILE A 124 -19.02 -5.14 -17.02
N LYS A 125 -20.32 -5.31 -16.78
CA LYS A 125 -21.32 -4.22 -16.76
C LYS A 125 -20.96 -3.03 -15.85
N ALA A 126 -20.30 -3.30 -14.73
CA ALA A 126 -19.91 -2.26 -13.76
C ALA A 126 -18.63 -1.51 -14.14
N VAL A 127 -17.95 -1.91 -15.19
CA VAL A 127 -16.72 -1.22 -15.66
C VAL A 127 -17.12 -0.02 -16.50
N GLU A 128 -16.68 1.15 -16.06
CA GLU A 128 -16.95 2.44 -16.70
C GLU A 128 -15.85 2.84 -17.68
N ASP A 129 -14.61 2.69 -17.24
CA ASP A 129 -13.46 3.14 -18.01
C ASP A 129 -12.23 2.29 -17.71
N ILE A 130 -11.37 2.12 -18.71
CA ILE A 130 -10.11 1.39 -18.60
C ILE A 130 -9.00 2.23 -19.21
N THR A 131 -7.96 2.50 -18.44
CA THR A 131 -6.72 3.12 -18.94
C THR A 131 -5.61 2.10 -18.91
N THR A 132 -5.04 1.81 -20.08
CA THR A 132 -4.01 0.77 -20.25
C THR A 132 -2.65 1.38 -20.57
N PHE A 133 -1.62 0.96 -19.84
CA PHE A 133 -0.22 1.30 -20.06
C PHE A 133 0.52 0.06 -20.54
N VAL A 134 1.10 0.10 -21.73
CA VAL A 134 1.83 -1.04 -22.32
C VAL A 134 3.34 -0.80 -22.20
N GLY A 135 4.08 -1.80 -21.78
CA GLY A 135 5.52 -1.73 -21.63
C GLY A 135 6.04 -0.96 -20.42
N ARG A 136 5.16 -0.45 -19.58
CA ARG A 136 5.52 0.31 -18.35
C ARG A 136 4.34 0.40 -17.38
N GLY A 137 4.62 0.74 -16.14
CA GLY A 137 3.59 1.10 -15.16
C GLY A 137 3.01 2.50 -15.42
N THR A 138 1.93 2.82 -14.69
CA THR A 138 1.35 4.17 -14.67
C THR A 138 2.37 5.20 -14.15
N SER A 139 2.18 6.45 -14.53
CA SER A 139 2.91 7.55 -13.91
C SER A 139 2.64 7.61 -12.39
N ARG A 140 3.60 8.10 -11.63
CA ARG A 140 3.45 8.25 -10.17
C ARG A 140 2.49 9.40 -9.87
N PHE A 141 1.20 9.10 -9.71
CA PHE A 141 0.18 10.08 -9.36
C PHE A 141 -0.13 10.12 -7.84
N ALA A 142 0.40 9.19 -7.07
CA ALA A 142 0.32 9.20 -5.61
C ALA A 142 1.66 8.79 -4.99
N ALA A 143 1.95 9.28 -3.79
CA ALA A 143 3.23 9.04 -3.12
C ALA A 143 3.50 7.54 -2.84
N THR A 144 2.45 6.76 -2.68
CA THR A 144 2.49 5.33 -2.38
C THR A 144 2.57 4.44 -3.60
N ILE A 145 2.39 4.99 -4.81
CA ILE A 145 2.48 4.24 -6.06
C ILE A 145 3.92 4.28 -6.55
N GLN A 146 4.52 3.10 -6.62
CA GLN A 146 5.82 2.93 -7.27
C GLN A 146 5.58 2.35 -8.66
N PRO A 147 5.84 3.12 -9.72
CA PRO A 147 5.72 2.61 -11.09
C PRO A 147 6.67 1.46 -11.32
N GLU A 148 6.20 0.42 -12.00
CA GLU A 148 7.06 -0.65 -12.49
C GLU A 148 8.04 -0.08 -13.52
N GLN A 149 9.28 -0.59 -13.50
CA GLN A 149 10.29 -0.21 -14.47
C GLN A 149 9.86 -0.59 -15.90
N PRO A 150 10.30 0.16 -16.94
CA PRO A 150 9.99 -0.19 -18.31
C PRO A 150 10.35 -1.63 -18.63
N ASN A 151 9.35 -2.40 -19.08
CA ASN A 151 9.47 -3.81 -19.40
C ASN A 151 8.49 -4.15 -20.53
N PRO A 152 8.96 -4.52 -21.74
CA PRO A 152 8.10 -4.84 -22.87
C PRO A 152 7.06 -5.94 -22.59
N ALA A 153 7.35 -6.85 -21.65
CA ALA A 153 6.48 -7.95 -21.27
C ALA A 153 5.47 -7.58 -20.17
N TYR A 154 5.40 -6.31 -19.74
CA TYR A 154 4.53 -5.84 -18.69
C TYR A 154 3.50 -4.84 -19.20
N SER A 155 2.29 -4.95 -18.72
CA SER A 155 1.24 -3.93 -18.90
C SER A 155 0.50 -3.66 -17.60
N HIS A 156 0.00 -2.46 -17.46
CA HIS A 156 -0.74 -2.01 -16.28
C HIS A 156 -2.07 -1.39 -16.69
N LEU A 157 -3.15 -1.83 -16.05
CA LEU A 157 -4.48 -1.27 -16.30
C LEU A 157 -5.02 -0.62 -15.02
N LEU A 158 -5.59 0.55 -15.19
CA LEU A 158 -6.46 1.19 -14.22
C LEU A 158 -7.89 0.96 -14.68
N VAL A 159 -8.66 0.24 -13.87
CA VAL A 159 -10.06 -0.07 -14.17
C VAL A 159 -10.93 0.70 -13.21
N ARG A 160 -11.77 1.59 -13.75
CA ARG A 160 -12.76 2.34 -12.99
C ARG A 160 -14.10 1.64 -13.09
N VAL A 161 -14.77 1.52 -11.95
CA VAL A 161 -16.12 0.95 -11.83
C VAL A 161 -17.10 2.00 -11.33
N GLU A 162 -18.40 1.78 -11.55
CA GLU A 162 -19.47 2.73 -11.21
C GLU A 162 -19.49 3.07 -9.71
N SER A 163 -19.28 2.07 -8.85
CA SER A 163 -19.33 2.27 -7.41
C SER A 163 -18.31 1.41 -6.65
N VAL A 164 -18.04 1.80 -5.40
CA VAL A 164 -17.16 1.03 -4.50
C VAL A 164 -17.72 -0.36 -4.18
N SER A 165 -19.05 -0.53 -4.18
CA SER A 165 -19.72 -1.82 -3.98
C SER A 165 -19.44 -2.79 -5.13
N ASP A 166 -19.28 -2.28 -6.34
CA ASP A 166 -19.07 -3.08 -7.55
C ASP A 166 -17.61 -3.51 -7.73
N MET A 167 -16.68 -2.91 -6.96
CA MET A 167 -15.27 -3.24 -7.06
C MET A 167 -14.98 -4.71 -6.80
N GLN A 168 -15.47 -5.27 -5.70
CA GLN A 168 -15.14 -6.64 -5.33
C GLN A 168 -15.70 -7.67 -6.32
N PRO A 169 -16.97 -7.57 -6.76
CA PRO A 169 -17.50 -8.41 -7.84
C PRO A 169 -16.69 -8.29 -9.13
N SER A 170 -16.39 -7.07 -9.59
CA SER A 170 -15.62 -6.83 -10.82
C SER A 170 -14.21 -7.37 -10.76
N MET A 171 -13.53 -7.22 -9.62
CA MET A 171 -12.20 -7.81 -9.40
C MET A 171 -12.24 -9.34 -9.43
N THR A 172 -13.29 -9.95 -8.87
CA THR A 172 -13.44 -11.41 -8.88
C THR A 172 -13.67 -11.91 -10.30
N GLU A 173 -14.49 -11.22 -11.06
CA GLU A 173 -14.73 -11.54 -12.46
C GLU A 173 -13.48 -11.32 -13.33
N ALA A 174 -12.74 -10.24 -13.11
CA ALA A 174 -11.48 -10.00 -13.78
C ALA A 174 -10.45 -11.12 -13.53
N ARG A 175 -10.37 -11.64 -12.29
CA ARG A 175 -9.51 -12.81 -11.97
C ARG A 175 -9.98 -14.08 -12.66
N ARG A 176 -11.29 -14.31 -12.73
CA ARG A 176 -11.85 -15.44 -13.43
C ARG A 176 -11.48 -15.41 -14.93
N LEU A 177 -11.69 -14.26 -15.56
CA LEU A 177 -11.32 -14.04 -16.97
C LEU A 177 -9.82 -14.24 -17.21
N ALA A 178 -8.98 -13.74 -16.29
CA ALA A 178 -7.54 -13.92 -16.34
C ALA A 178 -7.16 -15.41 -16.31
N PHE A 179 -7.70 -16.15 -15.36
CA PHE A 179 -7.40 -17.58 -15.20
C PHE A 179 -7.89 -18.43 -16.38
N GLU A 180 -9.10 -18.17 -16.88
CA GLU A 180 -9.71 -18.97 -17.95
C GLU A 180 -9.07 -18.72 -19.32
N HIS A 181 -8.67 -17.50 -19.61
CA HIS A 181 -8.31 -17.12 -20.98
C HIS A 181 -6.82 -16.76 -21.17
N PHE A 182 -6.07 -16.53 -20.08
CA PHE A 182 -4.68 -16.09 -20.15
C PHE A 182 -3.75 -16.94 -19.29
N PRO A 183 -3.68 -18.27 -19.50
CA PRO A 183 -2.89 -19.18 -18.65
C PRO A 183 -1.38 -18.89 -18.72
N ASN A 184 -0.91 -18.25 -19.78
CA ASN A 184 0.49 -17.90 -19.97
C ASN A 184 0.88 -16.54 -19.35
N ALA A 185 -0.10 -15.78 -18.86
CA ALA A 185 0.13 -14.49 -18.23
C ALA A 185 0.03 -14.61 -16.71
N SER A 186 0.88 -13.91 -15.98
CA SER A 186 0.72 -13.68 -14.55
C SER A 186 -0.06 -12.39 -14.35
N ILE A 187 -1.33 -12.50 -13.97
CA ILE A 187 -2.24 -11.35 -13.85
C ILE A 187 -2.60 -11.16 -12.39
N GLN A 188 -2.30 -9.97 -11.86
CA GLN A 188 -2.63 -9.59 -10.49
C GLN A 188 -3.69 -8.51 -10.50
N VAL A 189 -4.82 -8.77 -9.83
CA VAL A 189 -5.92 -7.83 -9.69
C VAL A 189 -5.97 -7.35 -8.24
N ARG A 190 -5.66 -6.07 -8.00
CA ARG A 190 -5.53 -5.50 -6.66
C ARG A 190 -6.27 -4.18 -6.51
N ARG A 191 -6.68 -3.86 -5.29
CA ARG A 191 -7.22 -2.54 -4.96
C ARG A 191 -6.10 -1.51 -4.88
N SER A 192 -6.47 -0.24 -5.08
CA SER A 192 -5.60 0.87 -4.72
C SER A 192 -5.49 0.95 -3.19
N GLU A 193 -4.32 0.69 -2.65
CA GLU A 193 -4.02 0.81 -1.23
C GLU A 193 -3.00 1.94 -1.02
N PHE A 194 -3.19 2.74 0.03
CA PHE A 194 -2.22 3.75 0.44
C PHE A 194 -1.10 3.13 1.31
N SER A 195 -0.63 1.94 0.93
CA SER A 195 0.45 1.26 1.65
C SER A 195 1.79 1.45 0.95
N PRO A 196 2.83 1.87 1.64
CA PRO A 196 4.19 1.91 1.09
C PRO A 196 4.83 0.53 0.97
N SER A 197 4.20 -0.53 1.49
CA SER A 197 4.76 -1.88 1.57
C SER A 197 4.63 -2.71 0.28
N GLY A 198 4.29 -2.10 -0.86
CA GLY A 198 4.13 -2.83 -2.11
C GLY A 198 2.86 -3.71 -2.17
N PRO A 199 2.67 -4.44 -3.27
CA PRO A 199 1.46 -5.24 -3.49
C PRO A 199 1.38 -6.52 -2.65
N PHE A 200 2.50 -6.99 -2.11
CA PHE A 200 2.58 -8.25 -1.35
C PHE A 200 2.62 -7.96 0.14
N LYS A 201 1.75 -8.65 0.90
CA LYS A 201 1.67 -8.53 2.37
C LYS A 201 2.69 -9.41 3.08
N MET A 202 3.12 -10.48 2.43
CA MET A 202 4.12 -11.41 2.96
C MET A 202 5.20 -11.65 1.90
N GLU A 203 6.45 -11.56 2.31
CA GLU A 203 7.61 -11.81 1.47
C GLU A 203 8.59 -12.73 2.21
N ALA A 204 9.04 -13.77 1.54
CA ALA A 204 10.19 -14.57 1.96
C ALA A 204 11.40 -14.13 1.13
N ARG A 205 12.45 -13.63 1.78
CA ARG A 205 13.65 -13.13 1.11
C ARG A 205 14.82 -14.06 1.35
N PHE A 206 15.38 -14.58 0.26
CA PHE A 206 16.58 -15.41 0.26
C PHE A 206 17.76 -14.60 -0.24
N THR A 207 18.90 -14.71 0.42
CA THR A 207 20.15 -14.04 0.04
C THR A 207 21.30 -15.04 0.05
N GLY A 208 22.17 -14.96 -0.96
CA GLY A 208 23.31 -15.85 -1.08
C GLY A 208 24.13 -15.57 -2.34
N PRO A 209 25.32 -16.16 -2.47
CA PRO A 209 26.23 -15.93 -3.59
C PRO A 209 25.86 -16.72 -4.85
N ASP A 210 25.16 -17.86 -4.73
CA ASP A 210 24.83 -18.73 -5.87
C ASP A 210 23.37 -18.52 -6.33
N THR A 211 23.22 -17.98 -7.52
CA THR A 211 21.91 -17.68 -8.12
C THR A 211 21.08 -18.91 -8.43
N ARG A 212 21.71 -20.08 -8.68
CA ARG A 212 21.00 -21.34 -8.94
C ARG A 212 20.37 -21.87 -7.65
N VAL A 213 21.14 -21.83 -6.56
CA VAL A 213 20.63 -22.22 -5.24
C VAL A 213 19.48 -21.31 -4.80
N LEU A 214 19.62 -19.99 -5.01
CA LEU A 214 18.56 -19.02 -4.67
C LEU A 214 17.29 -19.29 -5.47
N ARG A 215 17.40 -19.64 -6.76
CA ARG A 215 16.24 -19.99 -7.58
C ARG A 215 15.56 -21.26 -7.08
N GLN A 216 16.34 -22.29 -6.78
CA GLN A 216 15.80 -23.53 -6.21
C GLN A 216 15.06 -23.28 -4.90
N LEU A 217 15.65 -22.50 -3.97
CA LEU A 217 15.00 -22.13 -2.72
C LEU A 217 13.69 -21.35 -2.95
N GLY A 218 13.65 -20.49 -3.98
CA GLY A 218 12.43 -19.79 -4.37
C GLY A 218 11.34 -20.75 -4.86
N GLU A 219 11.68 -21.72 -5.69
CA GLU A 219 10.76 -22.74 -6.21
C GLU A 219 10.27 -23.67 -5.09
N ASP A 220 11.16 -24.10 -4.18
CA ASP A 220 10.80 -24.88 -3.01
C ASP A 220 9.83 -24.12 -2.10
N ALA A 221 10.10 -22.81 -1.86
CA ALA A 221 9.22 -21.95 -1.10
C ALA A 221 7.84 -21.82 -1.76
N LEU A 222 7.76 -21.64 -3.08
CA LEU A 222 6.48 -21.61 -3.80
C LEU A 222 5.69 -22.90 -3.57
N SER A 223 6.35 -24.06 -3.63
CA SER A 223 5.69 -25.35 -3.43
C SER A 223 5.11 -25.51 -2.02
N ILE A 224 5.79 -24.93 -1.02
CA ILE A 224 5.35 -24.93 0.36
C ILE A 224 4.17 -23.96 0.53
N PHE A 225 4.29 -22.73 0.04
CA PHE A 225 3.22 -21.73 0.14
C PHE A 225 1.96 -22.14 -0.64
N ALA A 226 2.10 -22.87 -1.74
CA ALA A 226 0.96 -23.38 -2.50
C ALA A 226 0.05 -24.34 -1.72
N GLN A 227 0.53 -24.91 -0.59
CA GLN A 227 -0.25 -25.80 0.27
C GLN A 227 -1.21 -25.03 1.22
N PHE A 228 -1.02 -23.72 1.35
CA PHE A 228 -1.85 -22.86 2.19
C PHE A 228 -2.80 -22.01 1.32
N GLU A 229 -3.84 -21.48 1.93
CA GLU A 229 -4.70 -20.52 1.24
C GLU A 229 -3.89 -19.28 0.87
N HIS A 230 -3.75 -19.01 -0.41
CA HIS A 230 -2.92 -17.94 -0.94
C HIS A 230 -3.60 -17.18 -2.07
N ARG A 231 -3.08 -15.99 -2.35
CA ARG A 231 -3.40 -15.19 -3.53
C ARG A 231 -2.10 -14.69 -4.14
N ASP A 232 -2.00 -14.79 -5.45
CA ASP A 232 -0.91 -14.17 -6.24
C ASP A 232 0.52 -14.56 -5.78
N LEU A 233 0.78 -15.88 -5.65
CA LEU A 233 2.13 -16.37 -5.38
C LEU A 233 3.05 -16.12 -6.57
N GLN A 234 4.20 -15.51 -6.33
CA GLN A 234 5.21 -15.31 -7.38
C GLN A 234 6.64 -15.24 -6.82
N ILE A 235 7.59 -15.55 -7.69
CA ILE A 235 9.01 -15.26 -7.46
C ILE A 235 9.35 -13.93 -8.15
N ASN A 236 9.96 -13.01 -7.42
CA ASN A 236 10.38 -11.69 -7.94
C ASN A 236 11.40 -11.82 -9.08
N TRP A 237 12.19 -12.87 -9.06
CA TRP A 237 13.12 -13.23 -10.15
C TRP A 237 12.44 -13.94 -11.31
N ARG A 238 11.44 -13.56 -11.85
CA ARG A 238 10.71 -14.08 -13.01
C ARG A 238 11.49 -15.13 -13.85
N GLN A 239 10.96 -15.52 -15.01
CA GLN A 239 11.58 -16.51 -15.89
C GLN A 239 12.93 -16.02 -16.43
N PRO A 240 13.91 -16.90 -16.67
CA PRO A 240 15.12 -16.56 -17.38
C PRO A 240 14.80 -16.03 -18.78
N ALA A 241 15.42 -14.92 -19.16
CA ALA A 241 15.32 -14.38 -20.50
C ALA A 241 16.57 -14.75 -21.32
N LEU A 242 16.39 -14.92 -22.61
CA LEU A 242 17.51 -15.09 -23.52
C LEU A 242 18.33 -13.80 -23.56
N LYS A 243 19.64 -13.94 -23.43
CA LYS A 243 20.60 -12.84 -23.49
C LYS A 243 21.51 -13.04 -24.71
N LEU A 244 21.56 -12.06 -25.57
CA LEU A 244 22.57 -11.98 -26.60
C LEU A 244 23.86 -11.42 -25.97
N ALA A 245 24.92 -12.23 -25.92
CA ALA A 245 26.22 -11.83 -25.42
C ALA A 245 27.24 -11.87 -26.55
N PRO A 246 27.54 -10.73 -27.22
CA PRO A 246 28.52 -10.71 -28.31
C PRO A 246 29.92 -10.92 -27.75
N GLU A 247 30.71 -11.75 -28.39
CA GLU A 247 32.13 -11.92 -28.11
C GLU A 247 32.93 -10.86 -28.87
N PHE A 248 33.64 -10.01 -28.14
CA PHE A 248 34.45 -8.96 -28.74
C PHE A 248 35.87 -9.47 -29.00
N ASN A 249 36.29 -9.52 -30.28
CA ASN A 249 37.64 -9.90 -30.67
C ASN A 249 38.52 -8.65 -30.74
N ASP A 250 39.36 -8.45 -29.71
CA ASP A 250 40.22 -7.28 -29.55
C ASP A 250 41.21 -7.08 -30.74
N GLN A 251 41.73 -8.15 -31.31
CA GLN A 251 42.68 -8.06 -32.44
C GLN A 251 42.02 -7.58 -33.73
N ASN A 252 40.87 -8.12 -34.08
CA ASN A 252 40.10 -7.70 -35.24
C ASN A 252 39.51 -6.30 -35.09
N ALA A 253 39.06 -5.98 -33.89
CA ALA A 253 38.53 -4.65 -33.55
C ALA A 253 39.61 -3.60 -33.67
N ALA A 254 40.80 -3.83 -33.16
CA ALA A 254 41.92 -2.90 -33.31
C ALA A 254 42.30 -2.65 -34.78
N ARG A 255 42.28 -3.70 -35.63
CA ARG A 255 42.50 -3.54 -37.07
C ARG A 255 41.43 -2.72 -37.79
N ALA A 256 40.18 -2.85 -37.32
CA ALA A 256 39.03 -2.14 -37.86
C ALA A 256 38.83 -0.76 -37.19
N MET A 257 39.64 -0.37 -36.24
CA MET A 257 39.51 0.84 -35.40
C MET A 257 38.14 0.94 -34.69
N VAL A 258 37.58 -0.21 -34.32
CA VAL A 258 36.27 -0.29 -33.63
C VAL A 258 36.51 -0.53 -32.14
N THR A 259 35.89 0.30 -31.31
CA THR A 259 35.93 0.15 -29.85
C THR A 259 34.78 -0.71 -29.30
N ARG A 260 34.88 -1.17 -28.07
CA ARG A 260 33.76 -1.83 -27.37
C ARG A 260 32.53 -0.90 -27.26
N GLN A 261 32.78 0.39 -27.18
CA GLN A 261 31.73 1.39 -27.11
C GLN A 261 30.96 1.51 -28.44
N ASP A 262 31.69 1.47 -29.59
CA ASP A 262 31.07 1.48 -30.91
C ASP A 262 30.19 0.24 -31.12
N LEU A 263 30.66 -0.95 -30.68
CA LEU A 263 29.86 -2.16 -30.73
C LEU A 263 28.61 -2.06 -29.83
N ALA A 264 28.73 -1.53 -28.62
CA ALA A 264 27.61 -1.34 -27.72
C ALA A 264 26.56 -0.37 -28.32
N LEU A 265 27.03 0.73 -28.92
CA LEU A 265 26.18 1.67 -29.63
C LEU A 265 25.46 1.01 -30.82
N ALA A 266 26.19 0.28 -31.65
CA ALA A 266 25.62 -0.43 -32.81
C ALA A 266 24.55 -1.45 -32.38
N LEU A 267 24.79 -2.19 -31.29
CA LEU A 267 23.81 -3.12 -30.72
C LEU A 267 22.57 -2.38 -30.18
N SER A 268 22.78 -1.25 -29.48
CA SER A 268 21.68 -0.44 -29.00
C SER A 268 20.82 0.10 -30.14
N TYR A 269 21.43 0.56 -31.22
CA TYR A 269 20.70 0.98 -32.44
C TYR A 269 19.82 -0.13 -33.00
N GLY A 270 20.33 -1.35 -33.06
CA GLY A 270 19.62 -2.49 -33.63
C GLY A 270 18.58 -3.14 -32.72
N THR A 271 18.60 -2.87 -31.42
CA THR A 271 17.74 -3.56 -30.42
C THR A 271 16.77 -2.62 -29.72
N THR A 272 17.28 -1.65 -28.99
CA THR A 272 16.47 -0.75 -28.13
C THR A 272 16.26 0.63 -28.71
N GLY A 273 17.04 0.99 -29.75
CA GLY A 273 17.11 2.35 -30.24
C GLY A 273 17.95 3.27 -29.33
N ILE A 274 18.28 4.44 -29.84
CA ILE A 274 18.95 5.48 -29.07
C ILE A 274 18.11 6.75 -29.15
N PRO A 275 17.95 7.52 -28.05
CA PRO A 275 17.27 8.79 -28.10
C PRO A 275 18.09 9.78 -28.94
N ILE A 276 17.53 10.23 -30.09
CA ILE A 276 18.21 11.12 -31.03
C ILE A 276 18.02 12.57 -30.59
N ALA A 277 16.81 12.93 -30.14
CA ALA A 277 16.46 14.28 -29.72
C ALA A 277 15.26 14.23 -28.74
N ARG A 278 15.04 15.32 -28.05
CA ARG A 278 13.80 15.57 -27.32
C ARG A 278 12.97 16.54 -28.13
N PHE A 279 11.80 16.12 -28.54
CA PHE A 279 10.83 16.99 -29.16
C PHE A 279 9.94 17.60 -28.09
N ARG A 280 9.80 18.91 -28.09
CA ARG A 280 8.93 19.63 -27.16
C ARG A 280 7.82 20.28 -27.96
N ASP A 281 6.60 19.96 -27.64
CA ASP A 281 5.40 20.55 -28.17
C ASP A 281 4.67 21.24 -27.01
N GLU A 282 4.72 22.55 -26.97
CA GLU A 282 4.25 23.39 -25.85
C GLU A 282 4.80 22.89 -24.49
N ASP A 283 3.95 22.33 -23.66
CA ASP A 283 4.29 21.82 -22.33
C ASP A 283 4.59 20.30 -22.31
N ILE A 284 4.46 19.61 -23.44
CA ILE A 284 4.67 18.18 -23.56
C ILE A 284 6.07 17.91 -24.12
N THR A 285 6.84 17.08 -23.46
CA THR A 285 8.13 16.56 -23.97
C THR A 285 7.91 15.12 -24.40
N LEU A 286 8.08 14.86 -25.69
CA LEU A 286 7.97 13.56 -26.33
C LEU A 286 9.36 12.95 -26.55
#